data_8f8d3c8062a8bd85a163669933b35b40
#
_entry.id   8f8d3c8062a8bd85a163669933b35b40
#
_cell.length_a   1.000
_cell.length_b   1.000
_cell.length_c   1.000
_cell.angle_alpha   90.00
_cell.angle_beta   90.00
_cell.angle_gamma   90.00
#
_symmetry.space_group_name_H-M   'P 1'
#
loop_
_entity.id
_entity.type
_entity.pdbx_description
1 polymer ?
#
loop_
_entity_poly.entity_id
_entity_poly.type
_entity_poly.pdbx_seq_one_letter_code
_entity_poly.pdbx_strand_id
1 'polypeptide(L)'
;MKNKAVIFMMSMVLAMGSAVPAHADTEISENNDLAENGQGVSEYANGWVTGDNDTFFYIDGIKLYDAGCEIDGYWYYFDATGAMQKNYWREKNGEWYYYDANGHLVMNQEMDINGRHYKFTENGAIYRGWYTDGTDTYYYETNGSRSEDTGKQIDGYWYYFQKDGKILSSGWREKAGNYYYYDENGYLVLNRELDINGKHYKFTGSGAVYTGWSVGEDGAYYYDQQGSCLTDMGSQIDGYWYYFQKDGKMLYSDWREKDTGYYYYDDQGHLILNAGIQFNGYWYYLDGSGRRYESQFRQKGADWYYYDEEGHLVMDQDLKIGGYRYIFQSNGTAYRGLKTENEKVIGFTPMGRQAFDDGVQDGTDWYYFDAAGDMKKDYWRTKADEKYYYQADGKLARNKGLEIDGIWYYFADSGKMYTGWREKDGNRYYYNSYGYLITNDTVIIDGVNCRFDTSGRLLNDVPAKIAEICTYTWVPYRWGGATTGGWDCSGFTQWAMAQLGVSVPRLAHEQAQGGTWIDPWDISQWKPGDLVCYTEGSGVSHMALYIGNNQIIHALSPKYGTIIHDVDYYEKWDRGTWRVAVKRYL
;
A
#
# COMPACT_ATOMS: atom_id res chain seq x y z
N MET A 1 -32.24 44.23 11.79
CA MET A 1 -33.25 44.77 12.72
C MET A 1 -32.60 44.73 14.11
N LYS A 2 -32.71 45.81 14.83
CA LYS A 2 -32.00 46.33 15.98
C LYS A 2 -31.72 45.34 17.10
N ASN A 3 -30.41 45.12 17.39
CA ASN A 3 -29.90 44.54 18.62
C ASN A 3 -30.18 45.48 19.81
N LYS A 4 -30.89 44.97 20.80
CA LYS A 4 -30.96 45.59 22.12
C LYS A 4 -29.89 44.92 23.00
N ALA A 5 -28.79 45.59 23.19
CA ALA A 5 -27.89 45.32 24.28
C ALA A 5 -28.58 45.76 25.61
N VAL A 6 -28.73 44.80 26.52
CA VAL A 6 -29.14 45.07 27.89
C VAL A 6 -27.85 45.29 28.70
N ILE A 7 -27.55 46.54 28.94
CA ILE A 7 -26.46 46.95 29.89
C ILE A 7 -27.08 46.91 31.28
N PHE A 8 -26.65 45.97 32.13
CA PHE A 8 -26.89 46.07 33.56
C PHE A 8 -25.92 47.10 34.16
N MET A 9 -26.39 48.30 34.39
CA MET A 9 -25.72 49.26 35.25
C MET A 9 -25.91 48.83 36.70
N MET A 10 -24.85 48.34 37.32
CA MET A 10 -24.78 48.23 38.78
C MET A 10 -24.54 49.63 39.35
N SER A 11 -25.54 50.16 40.02
CA SER A 11 -25.49 51.47 40.67
C SER A 11 -24.50 51.41 41.82
N MET A 12 -23.36 52.06 41.66
CA MET A 12 -22.44 52.40 42.76
C MET A 12 -23.09 53.53 43.54
N VAL A 13 -23.62 53.25 44.71
CA VAL A 13 -23.96 54.27 45.69
C VAL A 13 -22.68 54.70 46.34
N LEU A 14 -22.15 55.86 45.93
CA LEU A 14 -21.12 56.59 46.68
C LEU A 14 -21.79 57.19 47.94
N ALA A 15 -21.62 56.54 49.08
CA ALA A 15 -21.81 57.18 50.35
C ALA A 15 -20.51 57.94 50.72
N MET A 16 -20.47 59.26 50.46
CA MET A 16 -19.49 60.14 51.11
C MET A 16 -19.84 60.16 52.57
N GLY A 17 -19.21 59.33 53.38
CA GLY A 17 -19.19 59.43 54.82
C GLY A 17 -17.89 60.06 55.27
N SER A 18 -18.03 61.21 55.89
CA SER A 18 -16.99 61.99 56.57
C SER A 18 -16.10 61.13 57.45
N ALA A 19 -14.79 61.30 57.34
CA ALA A 19 -13.82 60.71 58.25
C ALA A 19 -14.12 61.09 59.71
N VAL A 20 -14.58 60.09 60.45
CA VAL A 20 -14.59 60.11 61.89
C VAL A 20 -13.34 59.33 62.32
N PRO A 21 -12.44 59.94 63.18
CA PRO A 21 -11.32 59.19 63.70
C PRO A 21 -11.83 58.00 64.50
N ALA A 22 -11.36 56.83 64.16
CA ALA A 22 -11.72 55.60 64.85
C ALA A 22 -11.26 55.68 66.29
N HIS A 23 -12.22 55.83 67.19
CA HIS A 23 -11.94 55.64 68.62
C HIS A 23 -11.64 54.14 68.82
N ALA A 24 -10.56 53.89 69.54
CA ALA A 24 -10.25 52.60 70.11
C ALA A 24 -11.47 52.10 70.91
N ASP A 25 -12.08 51.01 70.44
CA ASP A 25 -13.04 50.29 71.27
C ASP A 25 -12.30 49.59 72.39
N THR A 26 -12.11 50.37 73.47
CA THR A 26 -11.74 49.86 74.78
C THR A 26 -13.00 49.31 75.45
N GLU A 27 -13.35 48.05 75.16
CA GLU A 27 -14.18 47.29 76.10
C GLU A 27 -13.27 46.93 77.26
N ILE A 28 -13.22 47.79 78.25
CA ILE A 28 -12.73 47.46 79.60
C ILE A 28 -13.82 46.59 80.22
N SER A 29 -13.60 45.33 80.31
CA SER A 29 -14.41 44.53 81.21
C SER A 29 -14.08 44.89 82.61
N GLU A 30 -15.02 45.56 83.27
CA GLU A 30 -14.96 45.79 84.74
C GLU A 30 -15.07 44.39 85.39
N ASN A 31 -13.95 43.82 85.77
CA ASN A 31 -13.83 42.90 86.87
C ASN A 31 -12.86 43.48 87.86
N ASN A 32 -13.46 44.23 88.75
CA ASN A 32 -12.85 44.63 90.01
C ASN A 32 -12.81 43.46 90.96
N ASP A 33 -11.69 42.76 91.07
CA ASP A 33 -11.30 42.09 92.28
C ASP A 33 -9.97 42.64 92.75
N LEU A 34 -10.11 43.57 93.68
CA LEU A 34 -9.02 44.10 94.47
C LEU A 34 -8.47 42.99 95.38
N ALA A 35 -7.35 42.44 95.05
CA ALA A 35 -6.48 41.76 96.01
C ALA A 35 -5.36 42.79 96.40
N GLU A 36 -5.50 43.31 97.61
CA GLU A 36 -4.41 43.97 98.32
C GLU A 36 -3.21 43.03 98.41
N ASN A 37 -2.09 43.45 97.78
CA ASN A 37 -0.76 43.35 98.41
C ASN A 37 0.21 44.22 97.60
N GLY A 38 0.68 45.23 98.33
CA GLY A 38 1.69 46.20 97.83
C GLY A 38 2.98 45.50 97.43
N GLN A 39 3.43 45.86 96.30
CA GLN A 39 4.81 46.30 95.99
C GLN A 39 4.98 46.29 94.45
N GLY A 40 5.50 47.42 93.97
CA GLY A 40 6.08 47.51 92.63
C GLY A 40 5.26 48.34 91.66
N VAL A 41 5.32 49.67 91.71
CA VAL A 41 5.10 50.55 90.59
C VAL A 41 5.99 49.95 89.48
N SER A 42 5.41 49.41 88.42
CA SER A 42 6.19 48.83 87.33
C SER A 42 7.04 49.96 86.73
N GLU A 43 8.33 49.71 86.57
CA GLU A 43 9.34 50.56 86.01
C GLU A 43 9.13 50.86 84.48
N TYR A 44 7.97 50.42 83.93
CA TYR A 44 7.59 50.58 82.55
C TYR A 44 6.58 51.74 82.40
N ALA A 45 7.09 52.85 81.95
CA ALA A 45 6.24 54.03 81.83
C ALA A 45 5.25 53.96 80.66
N ASN A 46 5.69 53.66 79.47
CA ASN A 46 4.91 53.45 78.22
C ASN A 46 5.79 52.80 77.19
N GLY A 47 5.21 52.01 76.28
CA GLY A 47 5.89 51.50 75.11
C GLY A 47 6.16 50.00 75.09
N TRP A 48 6.99 49.53 74.17
CA TRP A 48 7.35 48.16 73.92
C TRP A 48 8.29 47.56 74.97
N VAL A 49 7.96 46.40 75.44
CA VAL A 49 8.82 45.61 76.34
C VAL A 49 8.98 44.20 75.77
N THR A 50 10.22 43.83 75.45
CA THR A 50 10.56 42.52 74.91
C THR A 50 11.11 41.65 76.03
N GLY A 51 10.44 40.52 76.34
CA GLY A 51 10.92 39.46 77.20
C GLY A 51 11.69 38.44 76.42
N ASP A 52 12.08 37.31 77.07
CA ASP A 52 12.89 36.25 76.45
C ASP A 52 12.19 35.55 75.21
N ASN A 53 10.86 35.45 75.22
CA ASN A 53 10.06 34.80 74.16
C ASN A 53 8.93 35.70 73.65
N ASP A 54 8.50 36.75 74.39
CA ASP A 54 7.29 37.49 74.11
C ASP A 54 7.55 38.99 74.09
N THR A 55 6.70 39.71 73.40
CA THR A 55 6.73 41.19 73.33
C THR A 55 5.42 41.73 73.86
N PHE A 56 5.47 42.68 74.73
CA PHE A 56 4.35 43.29 75.42
C PHE A 56 4.31 44.80 75.12
N PHE A 57 3.14 45.45 75.32
CA PHE A 57 3.01 46.87 75.17
C PHE A 57 2.29 47.44 76.39
N TYR A 58 2.78 48.54 76.88
CA TYR A 58 2.27 49.24 78.05
C TYR A 58 1.78 50.67 77.67
N ILE A 59 0.56 51.00 78.14
CA ILE A 59 -0.01 52.38 78.09
C ILE A 59 -0.26 52.85 79.52
N ASP A 60 0.31 53.96 79.85
CA ASP A 60 0.24 54.53 81.19
C ASP A 60 0.59 53.53 82.33
N GLY A 61 1.62 52.74 82.05
CA GLY A 61 2.09 51.65 82.93
C GLY A 61 1.22 50.43 83.00
N ILE A 62 0.11 50.34 82.24
CA ILE A 62 -0.80 49.20 82.19
C ILE A 62 -0.46 48.35 80.94
N LYS A 63 -0.23 47.07 81.19
CA LYS A 63 0.00 46.11 80.15
C LYS A 63 -1.32 45.82 79.40
N LEU A 64 -1.23 45.77 78.07
CA LEU A 64 -2.40 45.35 77.25
C LEU A 64 -2.62 43.83 77.32
N TYR A 65 -3.84 43.42 77.53
CA TYR A 65 -4.29 42.02 77.59
C TYR A 65 -5.54 41.87 76.74
N ASP A 66 -5.61 40.76 76.01
CA ASP A 66 -6.75 40.37 75.14
C ASP A 66 -7.29 41.57 74.33
N ALA A 67 -6.40 42.41 73.81
CA ALA A 67 -6.72 43.66 73.19
C ALA A 67 -6.04 43.87 71.85
N GLY A 68 -6.80 44.40 70.86
CA GLY A 68 -6.27 44.95 69.65
C GLY A 68 -5.96 46.43 69.84
N CYS A 69 -4.77 46.90 69.43
CA CYS A 69 -4.35 48.32 69.58
C CYS A 69 -3.58 48.76 68.34
N GLU A 70 -3.87 49.98 67.87
CA GLU A 70 -3.07 50.63 66.85
C GLU A 70 -1.88 51.38 67.53
N ILE A 71 -0.68 51.04 67.09
CA ILE A 71 0.57 51.59 67.57
C ILE A 71 1.42 51.99 66.36
N ASP A 72 1.84 53.24 66.29
CA ASP A 72 2.65 53.75 65.17
C ASP A 72 2.08 53.44 63.74
N GLY A 73 0.75 53.44 63.61
CA GLY A 73 0.06 53.21 62.34
C GLY A 73 -0.13 51.74 61.98
N TYR A 74 0.19 50.83 62.89
CA TYR A 74 -0.04 49.38 62.72
C TYR A 74 -0.94 48.84 63.83
N TRP A 75 -1.87 47.91 63.46
CA TRP A 75 -2.71 47.23 64.41
C TRP A 75 -2.03 45.92 64.89
N TYR A 76 -1.98 45.77 66.25
CA TYR A 76 -1.42 44.64 66.95
C TYR A 76 -2.51 43.93 67.79
N TYR A 77 -2.30 42.63 68.05
CA TYR A 77 -3.13 41.92 69.03
C TYR A 77 -2.26 41.32 70.12
N PHE A 78 -2.68 41.57 71.37
CA PHE A 78 -2.09 41.01 72.57
C PHE A 78 -3.06 40.00 73.14
N ASP A 79 -2.60 38.77 73.45
CA ASP A 79 -3.43 37.68 73.98
C ASP A 79 -3.75 37.90 75.47
N ALA A 80 -4.44 36.85 76.10
CA ALA A 80 -4.81 36.91 77.52
C ALA A 80 -3.60 36.99 78.49
N THR A 81 -2.38 36.66 78.02
CA THR A 81 -1.15 36.80 78.76
C THR A 81 -0.50 38.19 78.54
N GLY A 82 -1.03 38.94 77.60
CA GLY A 82 -0.52 40.21 77.12
C GLY A 82 0.59 40.05 76.09
N ALA A 83 0.90 38.87 75.60
CA ALA A 83 1.91 38.64 74.60
C ALA A 83 1.42 39.08 73.19
N MET A 84 2.23 39.84 72.47
CA MET A 84 1.93 40.21 71.10
C MET A 84 1.92 39.01 70.15
N GLN A 85 0.85 38.82 69.42
CA GLN A 85 0.67 37.69 68.54
C GLN A 85 1.32 37.99 67.20
N LYS A 86 2.12 36.99 66.72
CA LYS A 86 2.81 36.94 65.42
C LYS A 86 2.50 35.70 64.64
N ASN A 87 2.44 35.83 63.33
CA ASN A 87 2.04 34.68 62.44
C ASN A 87 0.76 34.00 62.96
N TYR A 88 -0.20 34.83 63.40
CA TYR A 88 -1.33 34.37 64.21
C TYR A 88 -2.68 34.68 63.56
N TRP A 89 -3.52 33.68 63.50
CA TRP A 89 -4.91 33.82 63.06
C TRP A 89 -5.81 34.11 64.28
N ARG A 90 -6.57 35.17 64.18
CA ARG A 90 -7.55 35.57 65.21
C ARG A 90 -8.95 35.53 64.60
N GLU A 91 -9.89 34.86 65.26
CA GLU A 91 -11.32 35.03 65.01
C GLU A 91 -11.91 36.09 65.95
N LYS A 92 -12.71 36.99 65.35
CA LYS A 92 -13.48 38.00 66.12
C LYS A 92 -14.81 38.23 65.41
N ASN A 93 -15.94 37.96 66.07
CA ASN A 93 -17.29 38.20 65.58
C ASN A 93 -17.59 37.43 64.25
N GLY A 94 -17.07 36.22 64.07
CA GLY A 94 -17.23 35.42 62.87
C GLY A 94 -16.29 35.76 61.70
N GLU A 95 -15.47 36.80 61.89
CA GLU A 95 -14.47 37.19 60.92
C GLU A 95 -13.07 36.76 61.35
N TRP A 96 -12.21 36.43 60.36
CA TRP A 96 -10.85 36.02 60.60
C TRP A 96 -9.88 37.08 60.17
N TYR A 97 -8.86 37.31 61.00
CA TYR A 97 -7.79 38.31 60.87
C TYR A 97 -6.44 37.63 60.98
N TYR A 98 -5.45 38.11 60.29
CA TYR A 98 -4.10 37.59 60.42
C TYR A 98 -3.09 38.65 60.79
N TYR A 99 -2.26 38.35 61.78
CA TYR A 99 -1.15 39.12 62.21
C TYR A 99 0.14 38.52 61.66
N ASP A 100 0.95 39.34 60.97
CA ASP A 100 2.15 38.87 60.26
C ASP A 100 3.31 38.52 61.22
N ALA A 101 4.53 38.31 60.68
CA ALA A 101 5.72 37.98 61.46
C ALA A 101 6.18 39.12 62.35
N ASN A 102 5.75 40.32 62.06
CA ASN A 102 6.04 41.53 62.90
C ASN A 102 4.94 41.77 63.92
N GLY A 103 3.84 41.05 63.87
CA GLY A 103 2.65 41.23 64.68
C GLY A 103 1.67 42.27 64.11
N HIS A 104 1.88 42.75 62.87
CA HIS A 104 1.00 43.74 62.25
C HIS A 104 -0.23 43.02 61.67
N LEU A 105 -1.41 43.58 61.91
CA LEU A 105 -2.62 43.15 61.23
C LEU A 105 -2.47 43.31 59.69
N VAL A 106 -2.64 42.23 58.95
CA VAL A 106 -2.62 42.29 57.50
C VAL A 106 -3.92 42.92 56.98
N MET A 107 -3.82 44.05 56.28
CA MET A 107 -4.96 44.85 55.81
C MET A 107 -4.77 45.24 54.35
N ASN A 108 -5.87 45.25 53.56
CA ASN A 108 -5.93 45.73 52.18
C ASN A 108 -4.80 45.17 51.28
N GLN A 109 -4.45 43.93 51.42
CA GLN A 109 -3.40 43.27 50.64
C GLN A 109 -3.68 41.76 50.47
N GLU A 110 -2.92 41.16 49.59
CA GLU A 110 -2.92 39.72 49.39
C GLU A 110 -1.65 39.12 50.00
N MET A 111 -1.75 37.90 50.53
CA MET A 111 -0.64 37.24 51.21
C MET A 111 -0.74 35.73 51.12
N ASP A 112 0.40 35.06 50.89
CA ASP A 112 0.53 33.62 51.00
C ASP A 112 0.86 33.20 52.42
N ILE A 113 -0.01 32.40 53.03
CA ILE A 113 0.16 31.92 54.39
C ILE A 113 0.06 30.39 54.37
N ASN A 114 1.15 29.72 54.79
CA ASN A 114 1.25 28.27 54.81
C ASN A 114 0.86 27.61 53.46
N GLY A 115 1.28 28.21 52.32
CA GLY A 115 1.03 27.68 50.97
C GLY A 115 -0.39 27.88 50.45
N ARG A 116 -1.16 28.77 51.09
CA ARG A 116 -2.49 29.17 50.62
C ARG A 116 -2.53 30.68 50.44
N HIS A 117 -3.17 31.13 49.40
CA HIS A 117 -3.30 32.56 49.08
C HIS A 117 -4.58 33.13 49.72
N TYR A 118 -4.44 34.28 50.41
CA TYR A 118 -5.53 34.99 51.08
C TYR A 118 -5.55 36.44 50.61
N LYS A 119 -6.73 37.03 50.64
CA LYS A 119 -6.95 38.44 50.43
C LYS A 119 -7.57 39.03 51.69
N PHE A 120 -7.03 40.19 52.13
CA PHE A 120 -7.52 40.90 53.28
C PHE A 120 -8.18 42.19 52.86
N THR A 121 -9.32 42.49 53.47
CA THR A 121 -10.10 43.70 53.25
C THR A 121 -9.43 44.93 53.93
N GLU A 122 -9.96 46.12 53.69
CA GLU A 122 -9.46 47.36 54.31
C GLU A 122 -9.50 47.33 55.84
N ASN A 123 -10.43 46.60 56.43
CA ASN A 123 -10.53 46.42 57.87
C ASN A 123 -9.76 45.20 58.41
N GLY A 124 -9.00 44.53 57.58
CA GLY A 124 -8.16 43.35 57.91
C GLY A 124 -8.89 42.02 57.97
N ALA A 125 -10.18 41.98 57.76
CA ALA A 125 -10.89 40.68 57.66
C ALA A 125 -10.53 39.93 56.38
N ILE A 126 -10.49 38.58 56.44
CA ILE A 126 -10.29 37.79 55.22
C ILE A 126 -11.44 38.00 54.23
N TYR A 127 -11.07 38.13 52.95
CA TYR A 127 -12.04 38.19 51.87
C TYR A 127 -12.64 36.80 51.57
N ARG A 128 -13.94 36.75 51.21
CA ARG A 128 -14.64 35.55 50.83
C ARG A 128 -15.55 35.79 49.62
N GLY A 129 -15.71 34.77 48.80
CA GLY A 129 -16.56 34.85 47.60
C GLY A 129 -15.83 35.35 46.37
N TRP A 130 -16.59 35.85 45.41
CA TRP A 130 -16.07 36.30 44.12
C TRP A 130 -15.30 37.60 44.21
N TYR A 131 -14.13 37.68 43.61
CA TYR A 131 -13.32 38.86 43.47
C TYR A 131 -12.86 39.04 42.02
N THR A 132 -12.97 40.26 41.51
CA THR A 132 -12.47 40.61 40.18
C THR A 132 -11.52 41.81 40.32
N ASP A 133 -10.33 41.69 39.76
CA ASP A 133 -9.31 42.76 39.79
C ASP A 133 -9.39 43.72 38.60
N GLY A 134 -10.50 43.68 37.84
CA GLY A 134 -10.75 44.44 36.60
C GLY A 134 -10.50 43.63 35.34
N THR A 135 -9.65 42.61 35.38
CA THR A 135 -9.32 41.73 34.25
C THR A 135 -9.67 40.28 34.54
N ASP A 136 -9.27 39.82 35.72
CA ASP A 136 -9.33 38.42 36.11
C ASP A 136 -10.29 38.21 37.27
N THR A 137 -10.91 37.06 37.35
CA THR A 137 -11.88 36.69 38.38
C THR A 137 -11.39 35.50 39.20
N TYR A 138 -11.51 35.64 40.52
CA TYR A 138 -11.05 34.71 41.52
C TYR A 138 -12.19 34.33 42.45
N TYR A 139 -12.04 33.26 43.21
CA TYR A 139 -12.97 32.88 44.25
C TYR A 139 -12.22 32.53 45.54
N TYR A 140 -12.59 33.19 46.61
CA TYR A 140 -12.08 32.92 47.94
C TYR A 140 -13.09 32.08 48.73
N GLU A 141 -12.60 30.96 49.27
CA GLU A 141 -13.38 29.98 50.00
C GLU A 141 -13.96 30.57 51.31
N THR A 142 -14.86 29.83 51.96
CA THR A 142 -15.41 30.23 53.26
C THR A 142 -14.33 30.38 54.34
N ASN A 143 -13.22 29.66 54.20
CA ASN A 143 -12.05 29.78 55.07
C ASN A 143 -11.07 30.91 54.61
N GLY A 144 -11.45 31.67 53.60
CA GLY A 144 -10.67 32.80 53.02
C GLY A 144 -9.56 32.41 52.07
N SER A 145 -9.24 31.12 51.88
CA SER A 145 -8.21 30.70 50.91
C SER A 145 -8.72 30.82 49.48
N ARG A 146 -7.88 31.30 48.57
CA ARG A 146 -8.20 31.36 47.14
C ARG A 146 -8.32 29.94 46.56
N SER A 147 -9.35 29.69 45.73
CA SER A 147 -9.47 28.47 44.96
C SER A 147 -8.41 28.43 43.89
N GLU A 148 -7.59 27.36 43.84
CA GLU A 148 -6.50 27.16 42.87
C GLU A 148 -6.45 25.72 42.39
N ASP A 149 -6.10 25.52 41.11
CA ASP A 149 -6.00 24.20 40.42
C ASP A 149 -7.19 23.24 40.73
N THR A 150 -8.39 23.79 40.77
CA THR A 150 -9.58 23.01 41.17
C THR A 150 -10.82 23.36 40.37
N GLY A 151 -11.65 22.29 40.11
CA GLY A 151 -13.01 22.47 39.59
C GLY A 151 -14.00 22.57 40.75
N LYS A 152 -14.91 23.53 40.69
CA LYS A 152 -15.89 23.75 41.75
C LYS A 152 -17.25 24.16 41.18
N GLN A 153 -18.32 23.69 41.82
CA GLN A 153 -19.67 24.14 41.53
C GLN A 153 -20.06 25.27 42.48
N ILE A 154 -20.42 26.43 41.94
CA ILE A 154 -20.86 27.60 42.67
C ILE A 154 -22.14 28.10 42.01
N ASP A 155 -23.21 28.31 42.77
CA ASP A 155 -24.51 28.80 42.30
C ASP A 155 -25.08 28.00 41.11
N GLY A 156 -24.84 26.66 41.08
CA GLY A 156 -25.32 25.75 40.03
C GLY A 156 -24.42 25.61 38.82
N TYR A 157 -23.41 26.45 38.66
CA TYR A 157 -22.45 26.42 37.54
C TYR A 157 -21.13 25.82 37.96
N TRP A 158 -20.48 25.06 37.05
CA TRP A 158 -19.16 24.53 37.26
C TRP A 158 -18.10 25.48 36.69
N TYR A 159 -17.10 25.81 37.52
CA TYR A 159 -15.93 26.63 37.20
C TYR A 159 -14.66 25.80 37.33
N TYR A 160 -13.62 26.23 36.65
CA TYR A 160 -12.27 25.77 36.90
C TYR A 160 -11.36 26.94 37.25
N PHE A 161 -10.75 26.86 38.43
CA PHE A 161 -9.75 27.79 38.89
C PHE A 161 -8.38 27.26 38.49
N GLN A 162 -7.63 28.06 37.74
CA GLN A 162 -6.30 27.73 37.28
C GLN A 162 -5.30 27.77 38.46
N LYS A 163 -4.02 27.39 38.21
CA LYS A 163 -2.99 27.37 39.27
C LYS A 163 -2.72 28.73 39.90
N ASP A 164 -2.95 29.82 39.15
CA ASP A 164 -2.83 31.19 39.62
C ASP A 164 -4.12 31.72 40.26
N GLY A 165 -5.12 30.87 40.43
CA GLY A 165 -6.41 31.18 41.03
C GLY A 165 -7.44 31.82 40.11
N LYS A 166 -7.09 32.16 38.87
CA LYS A 166 -8.02 32.74 37.91
C LYS A 166 -9.03 31.72 37.41
N ILE A 167 -10.27 32.14 37.18
CA ILE A 167 -11.21 31.25 36.46
C ILE A 167 -10.72 31.07 35.04
N LEU A 168 -10.90 29.85 34.53
CA LEU A 168 -10.75 29.58 33.12
C LEU A 168 -12.01 30.07 32.39
N SER A 169 -11.89 31.05 31.51
CA SER A 169 -12.99 31.56 30.66
C SER A 169 -12.58 31.53 29.19
N SER A 170 -13.54 31.35 28.29
CA SER A 170 -13.31 31.18 26.83
C SER A 170 -12.17 30.22 26.53
N GLY A 171 -12.04 29.16 27.31
CA GLY A 171 -10.84 28.33 27.31
C GLY A 171 -11.08 26.81 27.42
N TRP A 172 -10.10 26.09 26.95
CA TRP A 172 -10.07 24.64 26.99
C TRP A 172 -9.28 24.11 28.20
N ARG A 173 -9.78 23.03 28.78
CA ARG A 173 -9.09 22.22 29.76
C ARG A 173 -9.06 20.77 29.35
N GLU A 174 -7.86 20.18 29.39
CA GLU A 174 -7.71 18.73 29.28
C GLU A 174 -7.63 18.10 30.68
N LYS A 175 -8.35 17.00 30.89
CA LYS A 175 -8.27 16.21 32.11
C LYS A 175 -8.50 14.73 31.80
N ALA A 176 -7.50 13.89 32.11
CA ALA A 176 -7.54 12.44 31.90
C ALA A 176 -7.94 12.04 30.46
N GLY A 177 -7.39 12.76 29.45
CA GLY A 177 -7.64 12.50 28.03
C GLY A 177 -8.98 13.03 27.50
N ASN A 178 -9.76 13.72 28.33
CA ASN A 178 -11.00 14.38 27.90
C ASN A 178 -10.80 15.89 27.85
N TYR A 179 -11.48 16.53 26.88
CA TYR A 179 -11.45 17.96 26.69
C TYR A 179 -12.75 18.58 27.21
N TYR A 180 -12.62 19.72 27.90
CA TYR A 180 -13.71 20.50 28.51
C TYR A 180 -13.56 21.95 28.07
N TYR A 181 -14.65 22.62 27.81
CA TYR A 181 -14.64 24.05 27.46
C TYR A 181 -15.44 24.85 28.44
N TYR A 182 -14.84 25.97 28.87
CA TYR A 182 -15.47 26.95 29.72
C TYR A 182 -15.79 28.19 28.89
N ASP A 183 -17.05 28.62 28.93
CA ASP A 183 -17.53 29.76 28.13
C ASP A 183 -16.99 31.13 28.60
N GLU A 184 -17.46 32.20 28.01
CA GLU A 184 -17.02 33.56 28.33
C GLU A 184 -17.26 33.97 29.80
N ASN A 185 -18.25 33.32 30.45
CA ASN A 185 -18.55 33.56 31.86
C ASN A 185 -17.75 32.61 32.79
N GLY A 186 -16.94 31.74 32.23
CA GLY A 186 -16.22 30.67 32.96
C GLY A 186 -17.08 29.47 33.33
N TYR A 187 -18.26 29.31 32.74
CA TYR A 187 -19.13 28.17 33.00
C TYR A 187 -18.71 26.98 32.15
N LEU A 188 -18.57 25.80 32.76
CA LEU A 188 -18.39 24.57 32.04
C LEU A 188 -19.58 24.33 31.12
N VAL A 189 -19.30 24.11 29.84
CA VAL A 189 -20.32 23.81 28.84
C VAL A 189 -20.84 22.38 29.01
N LEU A 190 -22.16 22.23 29.19
CA LEU A 190 -22.83 20.96 29.42
C LEU A 190 -23.99 20.75 28.44
N ASN A 191 -24.18 19.51 27.94
CA ASN A 191 -25.36 19.08 27.17
C ASN A 191 -25.74 20.03 26.03
N ARG A 192 -24.79 20.58 25.31
CA ARG A 192 -25.07 21.48 24.17
C ARG A 192 -23.99 21.39 23.10
N GLU A 193 -24.30 21.92 21.94
CA GLU A 193 -23.38 22.03 20.81
C GLU A 193 -22.95 23.49 20.67
N LEU A 194 -21.68 23.72 20.29
CA LEU A 194 -21.10 25.04 20.10
C LEU A 194 -20.10 25.06 18.95
N ASP A 195 -20.08 26.17 18.24
CA ASP A 195 -19.01 26.52 17.32
C ASP A 195 -17.93 27.32 18.04
N ILE A 196 -16.73 26.77 18.10
CA ILE A 196 -15.59 27.38 18.75
C ILE A 196 -14.45 27.50 17.74
N ASN A 197 -14.02 28.72 17.43
CA ASN A 197 -12.97 28.98 16.44
C ASN A 197 -13.22 28.31 15.07
N GLY A 198 -14.49 28.31 14.61
CA GLY A 198 -14.89 27.75 13.32
C GLY A 198 -14.98 26.22 13.29
N LYS A 199 -14.89 25.54 14.41
CA LYS A 199 -15.12 24.11 14.56
C LYS A 199 -16.33 23.83 15.42
N HIS A 200 -17.13 22.86 15.03
CA HIS A 200 -18.32 22.44 15.75
C HIS A 200 -17.99 21.36 16.78
N TYR A 201 -18.48 21.54 18.01
CA TYR A 201 -18.30 20.62 19.14
C TYR A 201 -19.62 20.27 19.79
N LYS A 202 -19.73 19.05 20.28
CA LYS A 202 -20.86 18.56 21.08
C LYS A 202 -20.35 18.22 22.48
N PHE A 203 -21.02 18.72 23.51
CA PHE A 203 -20.65 18.50 24.89
C PHE A 203 -21.65 17.58 25.58
N THR A 204 -21.11 16.62 26.33
CA THR A 204 -21.90 15.66 27.10
C THR A 204 -22.45 16.27 28.40
N GLY A 205 -23.28 15.53 29.13
CA GLY A 205 -23.76 15.93 30.46
C GLY A 205 -22.68 16.07 31.51
N SER A 206 -21.52 15.44 31.30
CA SER A 206 -20.35 15.59 32.18
C SER A 206 -19.47 16.79 31.79
N GLY A 207 -19.77 17.46 30.68
CA GLY A 207 -18.97 18.57 30.12
C GLY A 207 -17.80 18.14 29.25
N ALA A 208 -17.53 16.85 29.14
CA ALA A 208 -16.54 16.37 28.18
C ALA A 208 -17.04 16.55 26.75
N VAL A 209 -16.14 16.85 25.82
CA VAL A 209 -16.50 16.79 24.39
C VAL A 209 -16.96 15.41 24.02
N TYR A 210 -17.93 15.34 23.13
CA TYR A 210 -18.36 14.09 22.52
C TYR A 210 -17.35 13.68 21.45
N THR A 211 -17.05 12.38 21.35
CA THR A 211 -16.16 11.79 20.34
C THR A 211 -16.82 10.58 19.69
N GLY A 212 -16.47 10.31 18.43
CA GLY A 212 -17.04 9.19 17.68
C GLY A 212 -18.34 9.54 16.95
N TRP A 213 -19.11 8.52 16.58
CA TRP A 213 -20.32 8.64 15.79
C TRP A 213 -21.48 9.24 16.58
N SER A 214 -22.12 10.26 16.02
CA SER A 214 -23.39 10.83 16.49
C SER A 214 -24.42 10.67 15.39
N VAL A 215 -25.41 9.80 15.60
CA VAL A 215 -26.47 9.52 14.62
C VAL A 215 -27.78 10.04 15.16
N GLY A 216 -28.47 10.88 14.39
CA GLY A 216 -29.75 11.48 14.70
C GLY A 216 -30.72 11.39 13.53
N GLU A 217 -31.93 11.95 13.68
CA GLU A 217 -32.95 11.98 12.63
C GLU A 217 -32.50 12.83 11.41
N ASP A 218 -31.63 13.79 11.63
CA ASP A 218 -31.13 14.73 10.62
C ASP A 218 -29.86 14.26 9.91
N GLY A 219 -29.22 13.16 10.35
CA GLY A 219 -28.05 12.58 9.74
C GLY A 219 -27.06 11.96 10.71
N ALA A 220 -25.93 11.52 10.17
CA ALA A 220 -24.80 10.99 10.92
C ALA A 220 -23.62 11.96 10.87
N TYR A 221 -22.97 12.18 12.01
CA TYR A 221 -21.81 13.03 12.20
C TYR A 221 -20.70 12.24 12.88
N TYR A 222 -19.48 12.68 12.70
CA TYR A 222 -18.36 12.09 13.43
C TYR A 222 -17.50 13.18 14.08
N TYR A 223 -17.24 12.99 15.36
CA TYR A 223 -16.41 13.86 16.16
C TYR A 223 -15.05 13.20 16.41
N ASP A 224 -13.97 13.89 16.08
CA ASP A 224 -12.61 13.37 16.24
C ASP A 224 -12.22 13.20 17.72
N GLN A 225 -10.99 12.76 17.98
CA GLN A 225 -10.50 12.53 19.34
C GLN A 225 -10.42 13.82 20.18
N GLN A 226 -10.37 14.99 19.53
CA GLN A 226 -10.41 16.29 20.16
C GLN A 226 -11.83 16.84 20.29
N GLY A 227 -12.84 16.07 19.85
CA GLY A 227 -14.26 16.42 19.90
C GLY A 227 -14.71 17.37 18.80
N SER A 228 -13.89 17.63 17.78
CA SER A 228 -14.26 18.44 16.62
C SER A 228 -15.06 17.63 15.62
N CYS A 229 -16.23 18.12 15.19
CA CYS A 229 -17.00 17.52 14.11
C CYS A 229 -16.20 17.58 12.80
N LEU A 230 -16.13 16.47 12.08
CA LEU A 230 -15.52 16.43 10.76
C LEU A 230 -16.42 17.14 9.75
N THR A 231 -15.85 18.05 8.96
CA THR A 231 -16.58 18.85 7.96
C THR A 231 -15.76 18.97 6.67
N ASP A 232 -16.40 18.91 5.52
CA ASP A 232 -15.81 19.04 4.17
C ASP A 232 -14.55 18.18 3.95
N MET A 233 -14.53 16.98 4.49
CA MET A 233 -13.37 16.09 4.40
C MET A 233 -13.71 14.61 4.31
N GLY A 234 -12.83 13.85 3.64
CA GLY A 234 -12.81 12.39 3.72
C GLY A 234 -12.00 11.92 4.91
N SER A 235 -12.50 10.90 5.60
CA SER A 235 -11.80 10.27 6.73
C SER A 235 -11.95 8.77 6.69
N GLN A 236 -10.88 8.06 7.08
CA GLN A 236 -10.93 6.61 7.25
C GLN A 236 -11.25 6.28 8.71
N ILE A 237 -12.36 5.60 8.95
CA ILE A 237 -12.84 5.22 10.27
C ILE A 237 -13.15 3.72 10.21
N ASP A 238 -12.60 2.94 11.13
CA ASP A 238 -12.78 1.48 11.23
C ASP A 238 -12.54 0.72 9.91
N GLY A 239 -11.59 1.22 9.10
CA GLY A 239 -11.19 0.59 7.83
C GLY A 239 -11.96 1.05 6.61
N TYR A 240 -13.03 1.82 6.75
CA TYR A 240 -13.84 2.36 5.66
C TYR A 240 -13.57 3.85 5.45
N TRP A 241 -13.69 4.30 4.20
CA TRP A 241 -13.61 5.71 3.86
C TRP A 241 -15.00 6.33 3.85
N TYR A 242 -15.16 7.44 4.58
CA TYR A 242 -16.36 8.27 4.66
C TYR A 242 -16.07 9.66 4.13
N TYR A 243 -17.11 10.38 3.74
CA TYR A 243 -17.02 11.80 3.46
C TYR A 243 -18.05 12.56 4.29
N PHE A 244 -17.57 13.59 4.98
CA PHE A 244 -18.41 14.52 5.72
C PHE A 244 -18.55 15.80 4.94
N GLN A 245 -19.80 16.21 4.71
CA GLN A 245 -20.15 17.40 3.95
C GLN A 245 -19.80 18.68 4.72
N LYS A 246 -19.99 19.86 4.12
CA LYS A 246 -19.68 21.14 4.76
C LYS A 246 -20.46 21.41 6.05
N ASP A 247 -21.66 20.85 6.15
CA ASP A 247 -22.50 20.90 7.34
C ASP A 247 -22.19 19.82 8.37
N GLY A 248 -21.16 18.99 8.12
CA GLY A 248 -20.72 17.89 8.97
C GLY A 248 -21.46 16.58 8.77
N LYS A 249 -22.52 16.54 7.96
CA LYS A 249 -23.26 15.32 7.71
C LYS A 249 -22.47 14.34 6.87
N MET A 250 -22.48 13.08 7.26
CA MET A 250 -21.95 11.99 6.45
C MET A 250 -22.72 11.89 5.14
N LEU A 251 -22.00 11.82 4.02
CA LEU A 251 -22.58 11.53 2.72
C LEU A 251 -22.87 10.02 2.62
N TYR A 252 -24.09 9.66 2.23
CA TYR A 252 -24.49 8.26 1.99
C TYR A 252 -25.50 8.18 0.83
N SER A 253 -25.53 7.02 0.16
CA SER A 253 -26.39 6.74 -0.99
C SER A 253 -26.33 7.82 -2.08
N ASP A 254 -25.16 8.45 -2.27
CA ASP A 254 -25.03 9.58 -3.20
C ASP A 254 -23.60 9.76 -3.73
N TRP A 255 -23.52 10.61 -4.74
CA TRP A 255 -22.28 10.97 -5.42
C TRP A 255 -21.61 12.19 -4.80
N ARG A 256 -20.30 12.11 -4.70
CA ARG A 256 -19.44 13.26 -4.47
C ARG A 256 -18.67 13.61 -5.73
N GLU A 257 -18.79 14.85 -6.17
CA GLU A 257 -17.92 15.42 -7.18
C GLU A 257 -16.65 16.01 -6.54
N LYS A 258 -15.50 15.77 -7.16
CA LYS A 258 -14.22 16.36 -6.81
C LYS A 258 -13.44 16.62 -8.10
N ASP A 259 -12.44 17.52 -8.09
CA ASP A 259 -11.60 17.90 -9.25
C ASP A 259 -11.07 16.72 -10.08
N THR A 260 -10.96 15.55 -9.48
CA THR A 260 -10.46 14.32 -10.08
C THR A 260 -11.54 13.38 -10.59
N GLY A 261 -12.83 13.69 -10.44
CA GLY A 261 -13.98 12.87 -10.87
C GLY A 261 -15.04 12.64 -9.81
N TYR A 262 -15.90 11.66 -10.04
CA TYR A 262 -17.03 11.32 -9.19
C TYR A 262 -16.74 10.09 -8.33
N TYR A 263 -17.23 10.10 -7.08
CA TYR A 263 -17.08 9.07 -6.08
C TYR A 263 -18.44 8.75 -5.48
N TYR A 264 -18.76 7.49 -5.28
CA TYR A 264 -20.05 7.07 -4.71
C TYR A 264 -19.88 6.48 -3.31
N TYR A 265 -20.75 6.90 -2.42
CA TYR A 265 -20.84 6.39 -1.05
C TYR A 265 -22.12 5.58 -0.91
N ASP A 266 -22.05 4.37 -0.36
CA ASP A 266 -23.18 3.47 -0.21
C ASP A 266 -24.18 3.92 0.87
N ASP A 267 -25.18 3.11 1.16
CA ASP A 267 -26.21 3.39 2.16
C ASP A 267 -25.68 3.41 3.61
N GLN A 268 -24.46 2.96 3.83
CA GLN A 268 -23.74 3.04 5.11
C GLN A 268 -22.71 4.19 5.12
N GLY A 269 -22.59 4.93 4.02
CA GLY A 269 -21.62 6.02 3.86
C GLY A 269 -20.21 5.55 3.48
N HIS A 270 -20.03 4.27 3.13
CA HIS A 270 -18.72 3.76 2.72
C HIS A 270 -18.42 4.13 1.27
N LEU A 271 -17.21 4.64 1.02
CA LEU A 271 -16.71 4.83 -0.35
C LEU A 271 -16.62 3.48 -1.05
N ILE A 272 -17.28 3.35 -2.18
CA ILE A 272 -17.22 2.14 -3.00
C ILE A 272 -15.92 2.11 -3.80
N LEU A 273 -15.22 0.97 -3.71
CA LEU A 273 -13.94 0.71 -4.38
C LEU A 273 -14.01 -0.56 -5.22
N ASN A 274 -13.39 -0.55 -6.42
CA ASN A 274 -13.27 -1.72 -7.31
C ASN A 274 -14.59 -2.44 -7.60
N ALA A 275 -15.70 -1.72 -7.69
CA ALA A 275 -17.01 -2.33 -7.80
C ALA A 275 -17.92 -1.67 -8.83
N GLY A 276 -18.83 -2.47 -9.40
CA GLY A 276 -19.97 -1.95 -10.16
C GLY A 276 -21.15 -1.68 -9.24
N ILE A 277 -21.81 -0.58 -9.46
CA ILE A 277 -23.03 -0.19 -8.74
C ILE A 277 -24.15 0.14 -9.73
N GLN A 278 -25.40 0.01 -9.27
CA GLN A 278 -26.55 0.53 -10.00
C GLN A 278 -27.13 1.73 -9.25
N PHE A 279 -27.26 2.85 -9.93
CA PHE A 279 -27.84 4.07 -9.39
C PHE A 279 -28.76 4.73 -10.42
N ASN A 280 -29.96 5.08 -10.05
CA ASN A 280 -30.98 5.67 -10.92
C ASN A 280 -31.20 4.92 -12.25
N GLY A 281 -31.11 3.58 -12.22
CA GLY A 281 -31.35 2.73 -13.40
C GLY A 281 -30.11 2.51 -14.29
N TYR A 282 -29.00 3.19 -14.05
CA TYR A 282 -27.74 3.04 -14.79
C TYR A 282 -26.70 2.26 -14.01
N TRP A 283 -25.85 1.53 -14.72
CA TRP A 283 -24.68 0.86 -14.15
C TRP A 283 -23.43 1.74 -14.25
N TYR A 284 -22.71 1.83 -13.16
CA TYR A 284 -21.43 2.54 -13.04
C TYR A 284 -20.35 1.60 -12.55
N TYR A 285 -19.10 1.96 -12.76
CA TYR A 285 -17.97 1.26 -12.17
C TYR A 285 -17.04 2.26 -11.48
N LEU A 286 -16.68 1.93 -10.25
CA LEU A 286 -15.69 2.66 -9.44
C LEU A 286 -14.38 1.87 -9.44
N ASP A 287 -13.27 2.56 -9.69
CA ASP A 287 -11.93 1.94 -9.68
C ASP A 287 -11.39 1.69 -8.25
N GLY A 288 -10.11 1.26 -8.15
CA GLY A 288 -9.46 0.99 -6.87
C GLY A 288 -9.27 2.22 -5.98
N SER A 289 -9.40 3.41 -6.54
CA SER A 289 -9.38 4.69 -5.80
C SER A 289 -10.79 5.19 -5.46
N GLY A 290 -11.84 4.50 -5.93
CA GLY A 290 -13.23 4.90 -5.82
C GLY A 290 -13.70 5.86 -6.89
N ARG A 291 -12.87 6.18 -7.88
CA ARG A 291 -13.21 7.09 -8.97
C ARG A 291 -14.10 6.38 -10.00
N ARG A 292 -15.15 7.05 -10.46
CA ARG A 292 -16.04 6.59 -11.53
C ARG A 292 -15.30 6.50 -12.86
N TYR A 293 -15.53 5.42 -13.60
CA TYR A 293 -15.11 5.32 -15.00
C TYR A 293 -15.95 6.24 -15.88
N GLU A 294 -15.28 7.02 -16.73
CA GLU A 294 -15.93 7.96 -17.67
C GLU A 294 -15.14 7.92 -18.99
N SER A 295 -15.84 7.87 -20.13
CA SER A 295 -15.24 7.77 -21.46
C SER A 295 -14.15 6.70 -21.55
N GLN A 296 -14.35 5.56 -20.90
CA GLN A 296 -13.28 4.59 -20.66
C GLN A 296 -13.73 3.14 -20.86
N PHE A 297 -12.82 2.35 -21.44
CA PHE A 297 -12.96 0.91 -21.50
C PHE A 297 -12.51 0.24 -20.23
N ARG A 298 -13.21 -0.84 -19.85
CA ARG A 298 -12.86 -1.74 -18.77
C ARG A 298 -12.82 -3.17 -19.26
N GLN A 299 -11.75 -3.89 -18.94
CA GLN A 299 -11.64 -5.32 -19.17
C GLN A 299 -11.98 -6.10 -17.88
N LYS A 300 -12.81 -7.15 -18.02
CA LYS A 300 -13.09 -8.13 -16.97
C LYS A 300 -13.01 -9.52 -17.55
N GLY A 301 -11.96 -10.27 -17.21
CA GLY A 301 -11.66 -11.52 -17.88
C GLY A 301 -11.37 -11.31 -19.37
N ALA A 302 -12.10 -11.99 -20.23
CA ALA A 302 -12.02 -11.82 -21.69
C ALA A 302 -12.96 -10.73 -22.22
N ASP A 303 -13.87 -10.19 -21.41
CA ASP A 303 -14.91 -9.27 -21.83
C ASP A 303 -14.49 -7.82 -21.67
N TRP A 304 -14.94 -6.98 -22.61
CA TRP A 304 -14.70 -5.55 -22.62
C TRP A 304 -16.02 -4.81 -22.48
N TYR A 305 -16.01 -3.75 -21.66
CA TYR A 305 -17.11 -2.87 -21.35
C TYR A 305 -16.68 -1.44 -21.62
N TYR A 306 -17.60 -0.57 -21.93
CA TYR A 306 -17.35 0.86 -22.10
C TYR A 306 -18.31 1.66 -21.23
N TYR A 307 -17.78 2.65 -20.57
CA TYR A 307 -18.53 3.65 -19.80
C TYR A 307 -18.44 4.97 -20.55
N ASP A 308 -19.61 5.59 -20.80
CA ASP A 308 -19.73 6.85 -21.54
C ASP A 308 -19.18 8.06 -20.75
N GLU A 309 -19.42 9.27 -21.25
CA GLU A 309 -18.95 10.50 -20.60
C GLU A 309 -19.64 10.79 -19.28
N GLU A 310 -20.87 10.30 -19.10
CA GLU A 310 -21.63 10.36 -17.85
C GLU A 310 -21.30 9.19 -16.89
N GLY A 311 -20.45 8.27 -17.31
CA GLY A 311 -20.05 7.08 -16.57
C GLY A 311 -21.05 5.94 -16.63
N HIS A 312 -22.06 5.99 -17.49
CA HIS A 312 -23.02 4.90 -17.66
C HIS A 312 -22.38 3.73 -18.44
N LEU A 313 -22.61 2.52 -17.99
CA LEU A 313 -22.28 1.34 -18.78
C LEU A 313 -23.10 1.34 -20.07
N VAL A 314 -22.41 1.35 -21.21
CA VAL A 314 -23.05 1.27 -22.52
C VAL A 314 -23.60 -0.13 -22.77
N MET A 315 -24.89 -0.27 -23.07
CA MET A 315 -25.60 -1.51 -23.32
C MET A 315 -26.54 -1.36 -24.51
N ASP A 316 -26.73 -2.46 -25.29
CA ASP A 316 -27.62 -2.51 -26.45
C ASP A 316 -27.39 -1.37 -27.47
N GLN A 317 -26.13 -1.01 -27.70
CA GLN A 317 -25.79 0.11 -28.58
C GLN A 317 -24.72 -0.24 -29.61
N ASP A 318 -24.78 0.41 -30.75
CA ASP A 318 -23.80 0.37 -31.82
C ASP A 318 -23.18 1.76 -31.97
N LEU A 319 -21.92 1.89 -31.54
CA LEU A 319 -21.25 3.19 -31.38
C LEU A 319 -19.91 3.25 -32.09
N LYS A 320 -19.49 4.48 -32.45
CA LYS A 320 -18.12 4.79 -32.84
C LYS A 320 -17.37 5.44 -31.67
N ILE A 321 -16.30 4.78 -31.23
CA ILE A 321 -15.44 5.25 -30.15
C ILE A 321 -14.00 5.28 -30.68
N GLY A 322 -13.33 6.43 -30.61
CA GLY A 322 -11.96 6.59 -31.13
C GLY A 322 -11.81 6.26 -32.63
N GLY A 323 -12.88 6.44 -33.43
CA GLY A 323 -12.90 6.15 -34.87
C GLY A 323 -13.27 4.70 -35.24
N TYR A 324 -13.37 3.79 -34.27
CA TYR A 324 -13.75 2.40 -34.49
C TYR A 324 -15.19 2.14 -34.08
N ARG A 325 -15.86 1.24 -34.80
CA ARG A 325 -17.22 0.76 -34.47
C ARG A 325 -17.13 -0.33 -33.41
N TYR A 326 -18.03 -0.26 -32.43
CA TYR A 326 -18.28 -1.27 -31.39
C TYR A 326 -19.77 -1.58 -31.32
N ILE A 327 -20.10 -2.80 -31.00
CA ILE A 327 -21.46 -3.22 -30.70
C ILE A 327 -21.48 -3.74 -29.27
N PHE A 328 -22.24 -3.07 -28.41
CA PHE A 328 -22.42 -3.48 -27.02
C PHE A 328 -23.71 -4.26 -26.87
N GLN A 329 -23.64 -5.40 -26.22
CA GLN A 329 -24.75 -6.30 -25.98
C GLN A 329 -25.60 -5.84 -24.78
N SER A 330 -26.74 -6.49 -24.54
CA SER A 330 -27.65 -6.17 -23.43
C SER A 330 -27.03 -6.35 -22.03
N ASN A 331 -25.97 -7.13 -21.92
CA ASN A 331 -25.19 -7.27 -20.69
C ASN A 331 -24.01 -6.29 -20.60
N GLY A 332 -23.89 -5.35 -21.54
CA GLY A 332 -22.82 -4.35 -21.64
C GLY A 332 -21.50 -4.86 -22.23
N THR A 333 -21.39 -6.13 -22.60
CA THR A 333 -20.15 -6.64 -23.20
C THR A 333 -20.02 -6.20 -24.65
N ALA A 334 -18.83 -5.76 -25.04
CA ALA A 334 -18.52 -5.52 -26.45
C ALA A 334 -18.55 -6.84 -27.24
N TYR A 335 -19.28 -6.85 -28.36
CA TYR A 335 -19.39 -8.00 -29.26
C TYR A 335 -18.03 -8.34 -29.86
N ARG A 336 -17.72 -9.62 -29.98
CA ARG A 336 -16.48 -10.17 -30.57
C ARG A 336 -16.82 -11.33 -31.51
N GLY A 337 -15.93 -11.58 -32.48
CA GLY A 337 -16.11 -12.64 -33.44
C GLY A 337 -16.73 -12.14 -34.74
N LEU A 338 -17.40 -13.02 -35.45
CA LEU A 338 -17.98 -12.76 -36.76
C LEU A 338 -19.46 -12.38 -36.66
N LYS A 339 -19.85 -11.32 -37.39
CA LYS A 339 -21.24 -10.92 -37.54
C LYS A 339 -21.56 -10.74 -39.02
N THR A 340 -22.68 -11.29 -39.47
CA THR A 340 -23.14 -11.05 -40.84
C THR A 340 -24.15 -9.93 -40.88
N GLU A 341 -23.88 -8.89 -41.66
CA GLU A 341 -24.77 -7.76 -41.91
C GLU A 341 -24.86 -7.52 -43.43
N ASN A 342 -26.08 -7.47 -43.98
CA ASN A 342 -26.30 -7.27 -45.41
C ASN A 342 -25.44 -8.15 -46.30
N GLU A 343 -25.44 -9.46 -46.01
CA GLU A 343 -24.67 -10.50 -46.70
C GLU A 343 -23.14 -10.38 -46.61
N LYS A 344 -22.62 -9.36 -45.92
CA LYS A 344 -21.19 -9.16 -45.66
C LYS A 344 -20.82 -9.67 -44.27
N VAL A 345 -19.74 -10.42 -44.18
CA VAL A 345 -19.17 -10.81 -42.88
C VAL A 345 -18.28 -9.66 -42.36
N ILE A 346 -18.59 -9.20 -41.18
CA ILE A 346 -17.84 -8.17 -40.45
C ILE A 346 -17.19 -8.85 -39.25
N GLY A 347 -15.93 -8.54 -39.00
CA GLY A 347 -15.21 -9.06 -37.86
C GLY A 347 -15.07 -8.04 -36.74
N PHE A 348 -15.19 -8.51 -35.49
CA PHE A 348 -14.91 -7.73 -34.30
C PHE A 348 -13.77 -8.40 -33.53
N THR A 349 -12.72 -7.64 -33.25
CA THR A 349 -11.51 -8.12 -32.59
C THR A 349 -11.80 -8.63 -31.17
N PRO A 350 -10.86 -9.29 -30.49
CA PRO A 350 -11.02 -9.66 -29.08
C PRO A 350 -11.33 -8.49 -28.13
N MET A 351 -10.99 -7.24 -28.50
CA MET A 351 -11.34 -6.03 -27.77
C MET A 351 -12.73 -5.47 -28.16
N GLY A 352 -13.43 -6.10 -29.11
CA GLY A 352 -14.75 -5.68 -29.57
C GLY A 352 -14.77 -4.56 -30.62
N ARG A 353 -13.63 -4.07 -31.10
CA ARG A 353 -13.62 -3.09 -32.20
C ARG A 353 -13.78 -3.77 -33.54
N GLN A 354 -14.48 -3.16 -34.49
CA GLN A 354 -14.52 -3.64 -35.87
C GLN A 354 -13.09 -3.77 -36.43
N ALA A 355 -12.83 -4.90 -37.06
CA ALA A 355 -11.49 -5.21 -37.59
C ALA A 355 -11.22 -4.51 -38.93
N PHE A 356 -10.13 -3.78 -39.01
CA PHE A 356 -9.52 -3.21 -40.20
C PHE A 356 -8.01 -3.48 -40.12
N ASP A 357 -7.43 -4.18 -41.09
CA ASP A 357 -6.07 -4.71 -41.07
C ASP A 357 -5.74 -5.49 -39.79
N ASP A 358 -6.70 -6.30 -39.33
CA ASP A 358 -6.61 -6.93 -38.02
C ASP A 358 -7.14 -8.38 -38.02
N GLY A 359 -6.74 -9.14 -37.00
CA GLY A 359 -7.19 -10.49 -36.73
C GLY A 359 -8.43 -10.54 -35.84
N VAL A 360 -9.34 -11.46 -36.14
CA VAL A 360 -10.56 -11.73 -35.37
C VAL A 360 -10.57 -13.18 -34.94
N GLN A 361 -10.81 -13.41 -33.69
CA GLN A 361 -11.07 -14.75 -33.15
C GLN A 361 -12.57 -14.99 -33.03
N ASP A 362 -13.04 -16.10 -33.58
CA ASP A 362 -14.40 -16.57 -33.40
C ASP A 362 -14.37 -18.07 -33.01
N GLY A 363 -14.79 -18.37 -31.81
CA GLY A 363 -14.54 -19.68 -31.19
C GLY A 363 -13.03 -19.97 -31.07
N THR A 364 -12.60 -21.08 -31.71
CA THR A 364 -11.19 -21.49 -31.79
C THR A 364 -10.48 -20.99 -33.04
N ASP A 365 -11.23 -20.46 -33.99
CA ASP A 365 -10.74 -20.09 -35.32
C ASP A 365 -10.33 -18.63 -35.37
N TRP A 366 -9.35 -18.34 -36.23
CA TRP A 366 -8.86 -16.98 -36.48
C TRP A 366 -9.09 -16.60 -37.94
N TYR A 367 -9.49 -15.35 -38.13
CA TYR A 367 -9.79 -14.73 -39.41
C TYR A 367 -9.00 -13.44 -39.55
N TYR A 368 -8.75 -13.01 -40.78
CA TYR A 368 -8.10 -11.71 -41.04
C TYR A 368 -9.01 -10.86 -41.91
N PHE A 369 -9.10 -9.60 -41.54
CA PHE A 369 -9.81 -8.56 -42.26
C PHE A 369 -8.80 -7.51 -42.74
N ASP A 370 -8.86 -7.15 -44.02
CA ASP A 370 -7.97 -6.16 -44.61
C ASP A 370 -8.32 -4.73 -44.20
N ALA A 371 -7.60 -3.73 -44.75
CA ALA A 371 -7.79 -2.33 -44.46
C ALA A 371 -9.18 -1.78 -44.89
N ALA A 372 -9.88 -2.48 -45.79
CA ALA A 372 -11.27 -2.17 -46.18
C ALA A 372 -12.30 -2.85 -45.26
N GLY A 373 -11.85 -3.71 -44.36
CA GLY A 373 -12.70 -4.51 -43.48
C GLY A 373 -13.31 -5.74 -44.18
N ASP A 374 -12.67 -6.24 -45.26
CA ASP A 374 -13.09 -7.41 -45.97
C ASP A 374 -12.34 -8.66 -45.47
N MET A 375 -13.09 -9.75 -45.15
CA MET A 375 -12.53 -11.01 -44.71
C MET A 375 -11.70 -11.66 -45.84
N LYS A 376 -10.44 -11.96 -45.56
CA LYS A 376 -9.55 -12.58 -46.53
C LYS A 376 -9.74 -14.07 -46.57
N LYS A 377 -9.80 -14.61 -47.79
CA LYS A 377 -9.93 -16.02 -48.11
C LYS A 377 -8.89 -16.37 -49.16
N ASP A 378 -8.39 -17.62 -49.11
CA ASP A 378 -7.33 -18.10 -50.00
C ASP A 378 -6.17 -17.09 -50.07
N TYR A 379 -5.73 -16.63 -48.89
CA TYR A 379 -4.87 -15.45 -48.76
C TYR A 379 -3.63 -15.68 -47.91
N TRP A 380 -2.48 -15.36 -48.47
CA TRP A 380 -1.22 -15.30 -47.75
C TRP A 380 -1.02 -13.96 -47.08
N ARG A 381 -0.79 -13.99 -45.80
CA ARG A 381 -0.43 -12.80 -45.02
C ARG A 381 1.01 -12.91 -44.52
N THR A 382 1.79 -11.82 -44.68
CA THR A 382 3.10 -11.69 -44.04
C THR A 382 2.99 -10.68 -42.91
N LYS A 383 3.48 -11.07 -41.73
CA LYS A 383 3.52 -10.20 -40.56
C LYS A 383 4.85 -10.44 -39.83
N ALA A 384 5.68 -9.40 -39.69
CA ALA A 384 7.01 -9.48 -39.05
C ALA A 384 7.85 -10.65 -39.60
N ASP A 385 7.95 -10.75 -40.95
CA ASP A 385 8.67 -11.78 -41.71
C ASP A 385 8.10 -13.20 -41.57
N GLU A 386 7.03 -13.39 -40.83
CA GLU A 386 6.33 -14.66 -40.70
C GLU A 386 5.14 -14.76 -41.67
N LYS A 387 4.94 -15.91 -42.27
CA LYS A 387 3.86 -16.18 -43.23
C LYS A 387 2.74 -16.98 -42.61
N TYR A 388 1.53 -16.57 -42.93
CA TYR A 388 0.27 -17.19 -42.51
C TYR A 388 -0.63 -17.39 -43.70
N TYR A 389 -1.50 -18.41 -43.66
CA TYR A 389 -2.45 -18.66 -44.75
C TYR A 389 -3.88 -18.75 -44.21
N TYR A 390 -4.76 -17.97 -44.81
CA TYR A 390 -6.20 -18.01 -44.58
C TYR A 390 -6.87 -18.79 -45.70
N GLN A 391 -7.59 -19.84 -45.32
CA GLN A 391 -8.17 -20.82 -46.24
C GLN A 391 -9.40 -20.26 -46.97
N ALA A 392 -10.02 -21.05 -47.88
CA ALA A 392 -11.22 -20.68 -48.66
C ALA A 392 -12.43 -20.30 -47.77
N ASP A 393 -12.52 -20.82 -46.55
CA ASP A 393 -13.52 -20.47 -45.56
C ASP A 393 -13.13 -19.26 -44.69
N GLY A 394 -11.96 -18.67 -44.92
CA GLY A 394 -11.38 -17.56 -44.20
C GLY A 394 -10.62 -17.92 -42.93
N LYS A 395 -10.61 -19.19 -42.52
CA LYS A 395 -9.93 -19.63 -41.31
C LYS A 395 -8.42 -19.67 -41.49
N LEU A 396 -7.71 -19.24 -40.48
CA LEU A 396 -6.25 -19.38 -40.39
C LEU A 396 -5.89 -20.89 -40.38
N ALA A 397 -5.00 -21.28 -41.26
CA ALA A 397 -4.44 -22.64 -41.24
C ALA A 397 -3.58 -22.84 -39.99
N ARG A 398 -3.91 -23.84 -39.17
CA ARG A 398 -3.20 -24.15 -37.92
C ARG A 398 -3.06 -25.64 -37.72
N ASN A 399 -1.89 -26.06 -37.20
CA ASN A 399 -1.56 -27.47 -36.86
C ASN A 399 -1.93 -28.49 -37.96
N LYS A 400 -1.71 -28.13 -39.23
CA LYS A 400 -2.06 -28.97 -40.38
C LYS A 400 -1.18 -28.74 -41.58
N GLY A 401 -1.08 -29.77 -42.41
CA GLY A 401 -0.54 -29.66 -43.77
C GLY A 401 -1.64 -29.27 -44.74
N LEU A 402 -1.30 -28.44 -45.69
CA LEU A 402 -2.16 -28.01 -46.80
C LEU A 402 -1.38 -28.00 -48.10
N GLU A 403 -2.04 -28.43 -49.17
CA GLU A 403 -1.58 -28.23 -50.53
C GLU A 403 -2.19 -26.93 -51.07
N ILE A 404 -1.33 -25.99 -51.44
CA ILE A 404 -1.73 -24.69 -51.96
C ILE A 404 -0.97 -24.52 -53.31
N ASP A 405 -1.70 -24.33 -54.38
CA ASP A 405 -1.14 -24.18 -55.74
C ASP A 405 -0.19 -25.34 -56.10
N GLY A 406 -0.50 -26.58 -55.68
CA GLY A 406 0.31 -27.77 -55.99
C GLY A 406 1.54 -27.94 -55.11
N ILE A 407 1.72 -27.13 -54.09
CA ILE A 407 2.85 -27.17 -53.14
C ILE A 407 2.35 -27.46 -51.74
N TRP A 408 2.97 -28.41 -51.03
CA TRP A 408 2.65 -28.77 -49.67
C TRP A 408 3.37 -27.88 -48.66
N TYR A 409 2.59 -27.30 -47.74
CA TYR A 409 3.04 -26.51 -46.59
C TYR A 409 2.57 -27.16 -45.31
N TYR A 410 3.25 -26.83 -44.20
CA TYR A 410 2.74 -27.16 -42.87
C TYR A 410 2.62 -25.84 -42.06
N PHE A 411 1.53 -25.71 -41.32
CA PHE A 411 1.28 -24.60 -40.45
C PHE A 411 1.31 -25.08 -39.00
N ALA A 412 2.13 -24.42 -38.20
CA ALA A 412 2.24 -24.69 -36.76
C ALA A 412 0.94 -24.37 -36.01
N ASP A 413 0.84 -24.70 -34.74
CA ASP A 413 -0.31 -24.36 -33.91
C ASP A 413 -0.57 -22.85 -33.80
N SER A 414 0.47 -22.04 -33.86
CA SER A 414 0.38 -20.55 -33.94
C SER A 414 -0.19 -20.04 -35.27
N GLY A 415 -0.37 -20.90 -36.26
CA GLY A 415 -0.72 -20.55 -37.63
C GLY A 415 0.45 -20.15 -38.51
N LYS A 416 1.66 -20.05 -37.94
CA LYS A 416 2.87 -19.74 -38.69
C LYS A 416 3.23 -20.85 -39.67
N MET A 417 3.58 -20.47 -40.91
CA MET A 417 4.16 -21.40 -41.89
C MET A 417 5.46 -21.98 -41.31
N TYR A 418 5.55 -23.30 -41.38
CA TYR A 418 6.67 -24.05 -40.83
C TYR A 418 7.83 -24.17 -41.83
N THR A 419 9.05 -24.11 -41.34
CA THR A 419 10.29 -24.35 -42.07
C THR A 419 11.21 -25.23 -41.22
N GLY A 420 12.06 -26.02 -41.91
CA GLY A 420 13.00 -26.93 -41.26
C GLY A 420 12.46 -28.35 -41.08
N TRP A 421 13.11 -29.09 -40.18
CA TRP A 421 12.81 -30.49 -39.93
C TRP A 421 11.53 -30.69 -39.12
N ARG A 422 10.68 -31.63 -39.54
CA ARG A 422 9.48 -32.05 -38.82
C ARG A 422 9.42 -33.56 -38.72
N GLU A 423 9.15 -34.06 -37.53
CA GLU A 423 8.88 -35.49 -37.30
C GLU A 423 7.37 -35.75 -37.18
N LYS A 424 6.91 -36.81 -37.85
CA LYS A 424 5.54 -37.28 -37.79
C LYS A 424 5.48 -38.79 -38.03
N ASP A 425 4.82 -39.51 -37.13
CA ASP A 425 4.60 -40.98 -37.26
C ASP A 425 5.91 -41.75 -37.50
N GLY A 426 7.00 -41.37 -36.83
CA GLY A 426 8.33 -41.96 -36.95
C GLY A 426 9.09 -41.63 -38.25
N ASN A 427 8.55 -40.74 -39.07
CA ASN A 427 9.21 -40.28 -40.31
C ASN A 427 9.66 -38.82 -40.17
N ARG A 428 10.74 -38.48 -40.87
CA ARG A 428 11.25 -37.12 -40.94
C ARG A 428 10.94 -36.46 -42.28
N TYR A 429 10.53 -35.20 -42.22
CA TYR A 429 10.14 -34.36 -43.34
C TYR A 429 10.94 -33.06 -43.25
N TYR A 430 11.22 -32.43 -44.39
CA TYR A 430 11.90 -31.15 -44.42
C TYR A 430 11.11 -30.13 -45.23
N TYR A 431 10.88 -28.96 -44.62
CA TYR A 431 10.28 -27.80 -45.26
C TYR A 431 11.39 -26.74 -45.47
N ASN A 432 11.64 -26.37 -46.72
CA ASN A 432 12.70 -25.43 -47.05
C ASN A 432 12.42 -24.00 -46.53
N SER A 433 13.32 -23.03 -46.77
CA SER A 433 13.16 -21.65 -46.33
C SER A 433 11.92 -20.94 -46.89
N TYR A 434 11.32 -21.46 -47.96
CA TYR A 434 10.05 -20.98 -48.51
C TYR A 434 8.83 -21.68 -47.93
N GLY A 435 9.02 -22.67 -47.03
CA GLY A 435 7.99 -23.47 -46.41
C GLY A 435 7.54 -24.66 -47.28
N TYR A 436 8.20 -24.94 -48.38
CA TYR A 436 7.82 -26.04 -49.31
C TYR A 436 8.29 -27.37 -48.77
N LEU A 437 7.41 -28.32 -48.67
CA LEU A 437 7.78 -29.71 -48.38
C LEU A 437 8.66 -30.25 -49.51
N ILE A 438 9.84 -30.74 -49.20
CA ILE A 438 10.71 -31.39 -50.17
C ILE A 438 10.17 -32.81 -50.44
N THR A 439 9.85 -33.09 -51.69
CA THR A 439 9.31 -34.38 -52.16
C THR A 439 10.06 -34.87 -53.39
N ASN A 440 10.26 -36.19 -53.52
CA ASN A 440 10.89 -36.85 -54.67
C ASN A 440 12.19 -36.17 -55.14
N ASP A 441 13.02 -35.72 -54.20
CA ASP A 441 14.22 -34.95 -54.50
C ASP A 441 15.37 -35.34 -53.54
N THR A 442 16.59 -34.96 -53.93
CA THR A 442 17.79 -35.10 -53.13
C THR A 442 18.41 -33.71 -52.94
N VAL A 443 18.42 -33.22 -51.70
CA VAL A 443 18.91 -31.88 -51.33
C VAL A 443 20.00 -31.98 -50.28
N ILE A 444 20.92 -31.01 -50.27
CA ILE A 444 21.94 -30.91 -49.24
C ILE A 444 21.37 -30.07 -48.10
N ILE A 445 21.24 -30.68 -46.92
CA ILE A 445 20.78 -30.03 -45.70
C ILE A 445 21.90 -30.16 -44.66
N ASP A 446 22.41 -29.07 -44.17
CA ASP A 446 23.53 -29.05 -43.20
C ASP A 446 24.75 -29.83 -43.68
N GLY A 447 24.97 -29.85 -45.03
CA GLY A 447 26.08 -30.53 -45.68
C GLY A 447 25.93 -32.05 -45.82
N VAL A 448 24.71 -32.59 -45.59
CA VAL A 448 24.37 -34.01 -45.76
C VAL A 448 23.40 -34.15 -46.95
N ASN A 449 23.64 -35.08 -47.86
CA ASN A 449 22.70 -35.43 -48.92
C ASN A 449 21.48 -36.13 -48.34
N CYS A 450 20.35 -35.40 -48.31
CA CYS A 450 19.07 -35.91 -47.83
C CYS A 450 18.17 -36.26 -49.02
N ARG A 451 17.77 -37.51 -49.14
CA ARG A 451 16.88 -38.02 -50.20
C ARG A 451 15.48 -38.23 -49.67
N PHE A 452 14.50 -37.65 -50.33
CA PHE A 452 13.09 -37.71 -49.94
C PHE A 452 12.27 -38.53 -50.97
N ASP A 453 11.28 -39.28 -50.51
CA ASP A 453 10.31 -39.98 -51.38
C ASP A 453 9.24 -39.01 -51.92
N THR A 454 8.33 -39.52 -52.73
CA THR A 454 7.19 -38.77 -53.31
C THR A 454 6.24 -38.21 -52.25
N SER A 455 6.24 -38.76 -51.02
CA SER A 455 5.44 -38.32 -49.89
C SER A 455 6.22 -37.33 -49.00
N GLY A 456 7.48 -37.01 -49.31
CA GLY A 456 8.37 -36.14 -48.55
C GLY A 456 9.01 -36.83 -47.33
N ARG A 457 8.98 -38.16 -47.22
CA ARG A 457 9.66 -38.87 -46.14
C ARG A 457 11.16 -38.96 -46.44
N LEU A 458 11.99 -38.69 -45.47
CA LEU A 458 13.43 -38.87 -45.58
C LEU A 458 13.76 -40.38 -45.73
N LEU A 459 14.42 -40.74 -46.84
CA LEU A 459 14.80 -42.12 -47.12
C LEU A 459 16.13 -42.52 -46.49
N ASN A 460 17.03 -41.54 -46.30
CA ASN A 460 18.35 -41.73 -45.71
C ASN A 460 18.50 -40.85 -44.45
N ASP A 461 17.77 -41.19 -43.41
CA ASP A 461 17.87 -40.52 -42.11
C ASP A 461 19.17 -40.93 -41.40
N VAL A 462 20.23 -40.18 -41.66
CA VAL A 462 21.56 -40.47 -41.08
C VAL A 462 21.53 -40.60 -39.57
N PRO A 463 20.93 -39.66 -38.80
CA PRO A 463 20.85 -39.81 -37.34
C PRO A 463 20.10 -41.03 -36.88
N ALA A 464 18.94 -41.33 -37.49
CA ALA A 464 18.16 -42.51 -37.12
C ALA A 464 18.89 -43.80 -37.48
N LYS A 465 19.54 -43.88 -38.66
CA LYS A 465 20.36 -44.99 -39.08
C LYS A 465 21.60 -45.18 -38.23
N ILE A 466 22.26 -44.11 -37.82
CA ILE A 466 23.37 -44.19 -36.87
C ILE A 466 22.90 -44.76 -35.52
N ALA A 467 21.75 -44.32 -35.01
CA ALA A 467 21.18 -44.88 -33.78
C ALA A 467 20.88 -46.39 -33.92
N GLU A 468 20.34 -46.80 -35.07
CA GLU A 468 20.14 -48.23 -35.40
C GLU A 468 21.47 -48.97 -35.44
N ILE A 469 22.49 -48.46 -36.15
CA ILE A 469 23.83 -49.06 -36.25
C ILE A 469 24.46 -49.23 -34.88
N CYS A 470 24.26 -48.29 -33.95
CA CYS A 470 24.78 -48.36 -32.57
C CYS A 470 24.18 -49.54 -31.76
N THR A 471 23.08 -50.13 -32.18
CA THR A 471 22.50 -51.33 -31.53
C THR A 471 23.28 -52.63 -31.83
N TYR A 472 24.19 -52.64 -32.80
CA TYR A 472 24.93 -53.82 -33.26
C TYR A 472 26.24 -54.08 -32.49
N THR A 473 26.41 -53.55 -31.30
CA THR A 473 27.58 -53.81 -30.43
C THR A 473 27.74 -55.28 -30.00
N TRP A 474 26.72 -56.11 -30.20
CA TRP A 474 26.74 -57.53 -29.91
C TRP A 474 27.43 -58.36 -31.01
N VAL A 475 27.73 -57.80 -32.22
CA VAL A 475 28.33 -58.51 -33.34
C VAL A 475 29.80 -58.80 -33.11
N PRO A 476 30.24 -60.08 -33.22
CA PRO A 476 31.63 -60.44 -32.95
C PRO A 476 32.56 -59.97 -34.08
N TYR A 477 33.83 -59.72 -33.71
CA TYR A 477 34.87 -59.47 -34.71
C TYR A 477 35.21 -60.76 -35.44
N ARG A 478 35.25 -60.73 -36.76
CA ARG A 478 35.68 -61.85 -37.63
C ARG A 478 36.51 -61.31 -38.77
N TRP A 479 37.79 -61.71 -38.81
CA TRP A 479 38.69 -61.31 -39.91
C TRP A 479 38.13 -61.72 -41.29
N GLY A 480 38.08 -60.77 -42.23
CA GLY A 480 37.49 -60.93 -43.52
C GLY A 480 35.95 -61.01 -43.59
N GLY A 481 35.28 -60.87 -42.44
CA GLY A 481 33.81 -60.85 -42.34
C GLY A 481 33.23 -59.48 -42.71
N ALA A 482 31.97 -59.48 -43.21
CA ALA A 482 31.28 -58.24 -43.59
C ALA A 482 29.75 -58.37 -43.37
N THR A 483 29.30 -59.26 -42.46
CA THR A 483 27.89 -59.47 -42.15
C THR A 483 27.62 -59.43 -40.65
N THR A 484 26.35 -59.36 -40.24
CA THR A 484 25.94 -59.43 -38.85
C THR A 484 26.29 -60.75 -38.14
N GLY A 485 26.76 -61.74 -38.85
CA GLY A 485 27.37 -62.96 -38.26
C GLY A 485 28.82 -62.80 -37.83
N GLY A 486 29.43 -61.69 -38.08
CA GLY A 486 30.78 -61.28 -37.76
C GLY A 486 31.44 -60.45 -38.86
N TRP A 487 32.14 -59.45 -38.53
CA TRP A 487 32.86 -58.54 -39.43
C TRP A 487 34.22 -58.11 -38.87
N ASP A 488 35.12 -57.71 -39.76
CA ASP A 488 36.28 -56.92 -39.36
C ASP A 488 36.00 -55.40 -39.43
N CYS A 489 36.96 -54.55 -39.13
CA CYS A 489 36.77 -53.10 -39.05
C CYS A 489 36.23 -52.49 -40.36
N SER A 490 36.79 -52.84 -41.52
CA SER A 490 36.35 -52.33 -42.81
C SER A 490 35.12 -53.05 -43.35
N GLY A 491 34.86 -54.29 -42.95
CA GLY A 491 33.59 -54.98 -43.21
C GLY A 491 32.41 -54.38 -42.43
N PHE A 492 32.65 -53.98 -41.16
CA PHE A 492 31.67 -53.21 -40.38
C PHE A 492 31.35 -51.88 -41.06
N THR A 493 32.39 -51.06 -41.37
CA THR A 493 32.15 -49.75 -42.00
C THR A 493 31.52 -49.91 -43.39
N GLN A 494 31.86 -50.94 -44.18
CA GLN A 494 31.17 -51.22 -45.43
C GLN A 494 29.66 -51.48 -45.23
N TRP A 495 29.32 -52.35 -44.28
CA TRP A 495 27.95 -52.67 -43.93
C TRP A 495 27.22 -51.41 -43.41
N ALA A 496 27.85 -50.67 -42.49
CA ALA A 496 27.25 -49.48 -41.91
C ALA A 496 26.98 -48.38 -42.95
N MET A 497 27.92 -48.14 -43.85
CA MET A 497 27.74 -47.19 -44.96
C MET A 497 26.63 -47.65 -45.93
N ALA A 498 26.50 -48.95 -46.16
CA ALA A 498 25.39 -49.47 -46.98
C ALA A 498 24.02 -49.22 -46.32
N GLN A 499 23.92 -49.28 -44.96
CA GLN A 499 22.70 -48.89 -44.24
C GLN A 499 22.41 -47.39 -44.38
N LEU A 500 23.42 -46.56 -44.57
CA LEU A 500 23.33 -45.13 -44.86
C LEU A 500 23.12 -44.82 -46.34
N GLY A 501 22.95 -45.84 -47.16
CA GLY A 501 22.68 -45.69 -48.60
C GLY A 501 23.91 -45.41 -49.47
N VAL A 502 25.10 -45.65 -48.93
CA VAL A 502 26.37 -45.38 -49.62
C VAL A 502 27.18 -46.69 -49.75
N SER A 503 27.68 -46.96 -50.95
CA SER A 503 28.59 -48.09 -51.20
C SER A 503 30.03 -47.63 -51.04
N VAL A 504 30.78 -48.37 -50.17
CA VAL A 504 32.23 -48.13 -50.02
C VAL A 504 32.99 -49.43 -50.27
N PRO A 505 34.28 -49.33 -50.67
CA PRO A 505 35.13 -50.51 -50.90
C PRO A 505 35.21 -51.45 -49.68
N ARG A 506 35.64 -52.70 -49.94
CA ARG A 506 35.73 -53.68 -48.85
C ARG A 506 36.95 -53.46 -47.93
N LEU A 507 38.06 -53.02 -48.49
CA LEU A 507 39.31 -52.92 -47.73
C LEU A 507 39.51 -51.55 -47.10
N ALA A 508 40.11 -51.52 -45.91
CA ALA A 508 40.32 -50.29 -45.13
C ALA A 508 41.11 -49.22 -45.89
N HIS A 509 42.18 -49.60 -46.58
CA HIS A 509 43.00 -48.67 -47.37
C HIS A 509 42.26 -48.11 -48.56
N GLU A 510 41.35 -48.89 -49.21
CA GLU A 510 40.51 -48.42 -50.32
C GLU A 510 39.45 -47.44 -49.84
N GLN A 511 38.83 -47.69 -48.64
CA GLN A 511 37.89 -46.77 -48.01
C GLN A 511 38.56 -45.43 -47.66
N ALA A 512 39.84 -45.47 -47.27
CA ALA A 512 40.59 -44.28 -46.95
C ALA A 512 41.01 -43.45 -48.20
N GLN A 513 40.96 -44.03 -49.42
CA GLN A 513 41.29 -43.31 -50.66
C GLN A 513 40.09 -42.57 -51.22
N GLY A 514 38.86 -43.02 -50.95
CA GLY A 514 37.60 -42.41 -51.40
C GLY A 514 37.09 -41.29 -50.50
N GLY A 515 35.90 -40.79 -50.87
CA GLY A 515 35.23 -39.74 -50.11
C GLY A 515 35.94 -38.41 -50.05
N THR A 516 35.27 -37.43 -49.47
CA THR A 516 35.86 -36.09 -49.20
C THR A 516 36.75 -36.15 -47.97
N TRP A 517 37.99 -35.63 -48.07
CA TRP A 517 38.88 -35.55 -46.95
C TRP A 517 38.39 -34.46 -45.94
N ILE A 518 38.35 -34.81 -44.66
CA ILE A 518 38.06 -33.91 -43.52
C ILE A 518 39.29 -33.93 -42.63
N ASP A 519 39.62 -32.80 -42.03
CA ASP A 519 40.75 -32.69 -41.08
C ASP A 519 40.57 -33.70 -39.92
N PRO A 520 41.49 -34.68 -39.77
CA PRO A 520 41.37 -35.66 -38.67
C PRO A 520 41.61 -35.08 -37.27
N TRP A 521 42.13 -33.84 -37.18
CA TRP A 521 42.41 -33.18 -35.92
C TRP A 521 41.41 -32.11 -35.55
N ASP A 522 40.53 -31.69 -36.46
CA ASP A 522 39.45 -30.73 -36.23
C ASP A 522 38.06 -31.47 -36.16
N ILE A 523 37.76 -31.98 -34.96
CA ILE A 523 36.52 -32.72 -34.71
C ILE A 523 35.27 -31.85 -34.93
N SER A 524 35.42 -30.51 -34.87
CA SER A 524 34.27 -29.60 -35.10
C SER A 524 33.72 -29.71 -36.53
N GLN A 525 34.52 -30.17 -37.47
CA GLN A 525 34.09 -30.40 -38.87
C GLN A 525 33.45 -31.76 -39.10
N TRP A 526 33.57 -32.69 -38.15
CA TRP A 526 33.09 -34.07 -38.33
C TRP A 526 31.57 -34.16 -38.21
N LYS A 527 30.98 -35.03 -39.01
CA LYS A 527 29.55 -35.31 -38.99
C LYS A 527 29.30 -36.78 -38.75
N PRO A 528 28.21 -37.18 -38.04
CA PRO A 528 27.81 -38.59 -37.93
C PRO A 528 27.72 -39.22 -39.31
N GLY A 529 28.38 -40.38 -39.48
CA GLY A 529 28.53 -41.04 -40.77
C GLY A 529 29.90 -40.86 -41.43
N ASP A 530 30.76 -40.00 -40.93
CA ASP A 530 32.17 -39.89 -41.37
C ASP A 530 32.93 -41.15 -40.99
N LEU A 531 33.81 -41.65 -41.89
CA LEU A 531 34.70 -42.75 -41.62
C LEU A 531 36.04 -42.26 -41.09
N VAL A 532 36.41 -42.72 -39.89
CA VAL A 532 37.67 -42.40 -39.24
C VAL A 532 38.68 -43.48 -39.54
N CYS A 533 39.84 -43.06 -40.07
CA CYS A 533 40.90 -43.96 -40.52
C CYS A 533 42.07 -43.88 -39.51
N TYR A 534 42.54 -45.05 -39.08
CA TYR A 534 43.67 -45.19 -38.13
C TYR A 534 44.80 -45.98 -38.76
N THR A 535 46.04 -45.71 -38.30
CA THR A 535 47.27 -46.43 -38.70
C THR A 535 48.03 -46.92 -37.48
N GLU A 536 48.78 -48.05 -37.68
CA GLU A 536 49.77 -48.59 -36.75
C GLU A 536 51.21 -48.43 -37.28
N GLY A 537 51.44 -47.45 -38.18
CA GLY A 537 52.76 -47.15 -38.72
C GLY A 537 52.86 -46.99 -40.23
N SER A 538 52.26 -47.82 -41.02
CA SER A 538 52.20 -47.67 -42.48
C SER A 538 50.84 -48.06 -43.07
N GLY A 539 50.23 -47.13 -43.80
CA GLY A 539 48.89 -47.32 -44.39
C GLY A 539 47.79 -47.32 -43.36
N VAL A 540 46.53 -47.44 -43.80
CA VAL A 540 45.36 -47.50 -42.92
C VAL A 540 45.10 -48.97 -42.48
N SER A 541 45.23 -49.24 -41.21
CA SER A 541 45.08 -50.57 -40.60
C SER A 541 43.71 -50.76 -39.93
N HIS A 542 43.00 -49.67 -39.57
CA HIS A 542 41.72 -49.77 -38.89
C HIS A 542 40.73 -48.65 -39.32
N MET A 543 39.46 -48.98 -39.28
CA MET A 543 38.34 -48.09 -39.67
C MET A 543 37.29 -48.02 -38.58
N ALA A 544 36.74 -46.85 -38.38
CA ALA A 544 35.61 -46.62 -37.51
C ALA A 544 34.58 -45.70 -38.14
N LEU A 545 33.35 -45.76 -37.67
CA LEU A 545 32.26 -44.85 -38.06
C LEU A 545 32.11 -43.81 -36.94
N TYR A 546 32.19 -42.53 -37.28
CA TYR A 546 31.87 -41.44 -36.34
C TYR A 546 30.36 -41.35 -36.12
N ILE A 547 29.91 -41.35 -34.88
CA ILE A 547 28.50 -41.41 -34.51
C ILE A 547 28.00 -40.09 -33.85
N GLY A 548 28.90 -39.06 -33.74
CA GLY A 548 28.61 -37.82 -33.06
C GLY A 548 29.10 -37.82 -31.61
N ASN A 549 28.96 -36.69 -30.92
CA ASN A 549 29.31 -36.54 -29.48
C ASN A 549 30.71 -37.01 -29.12
N ASN A 550 31.69 -36.83 -30.01
CA ASN A 550 33.08 -37.27 -29.84
C ASN A 550 33.24 -38.82 -29.74
N GLN A 551 32.30 -39.58 -30.36
CA GLN A 551 32.29 -41.05 -30.29
C GLN A 551 32.37 -41.71 -31.66
N ILE A 552 33.00 -42.87 -31.66
CA ILE A 552 33.04 -43.79 -32.82
C ILE A 552 32.49 -45.16 -32.43
N ILE A 553 31.94 -45.85 -33.43
CA ILE A 553 31.63 -47.28 -33.36
C ILE A 553 32.52 -48.05 -34.33
N HIS A 554 33.08 -49.15 -33.91
CA HIS A 554 33.99 -49.94 -34.71
C HIS A 554 34.01 -51.41 -34.30
N ALA A 555 34.38 -52.30 -35.21
CA ALA A 555 34.74 -53.65 -34.90
C ALA A 555 36.22 -53.67 -34.49
N LEU A 556 36.47 -53.79 -33.16
CA LEU A 556 37.78 -53.53 -32.59
C LEU A 556 38.78 -54.71 -32.74
N SER A 557 38.39 -55.84 -32.24
CA SER A 557 39.26 -57.08 -32.28
C SER A 557 38.44 -58.30 -31.89
N PRO A 558 39.00 -59.54 -32.10
CA PRO A 558 38.32 -60.78 -31.69
C PRO A 558 37.95 -60.85 -30.21
N LYS A 559 38.66 -60.12 -29.37
CA LYS A 559 38.38 -60.07 -27.92
C LYS A 559 37.20 -59.18 -27.57
N TYR A 560 37.04 -58.09 -28.28
CA TYR A 560 36.07 -57.02 -27.91
C TYR A 560 34.87 -56.95 -28.84
N GLY A 561 34.92 -57.47 -30.07
CA GLY A 561 33.84 -57.39 -31.03
C GLY A 561 33.62 -55.93 -31.49
N THR A 562 32.33 -55.59 -31.69
CA THR A 562 31.93 -54.26 -32.07
C THR A 562 31.60 -53.42 -30.82
N ILE A 563 32.19 -52.23 -30.72
CA ILE A 563 32.15 -51.43 -29.51
C ILE A 563 32.10 -49.94 -29.84
N ILE A 564 31.59 -49.15 -28.92
CA ILE A 564 31.59 -47.69 -28.98
C ILE A 564 32.67 -47.13 -28.04
N HIS A 565 33.51 -46.27 -28.59
CA HIS A 565 34.59 -45.60 -27.83
C HIS A 565 34.59 -44.07 -28.16
N ASP A 566 35.32 -43.32 -27.35
CA ASP A 566 35.70 -41.93 -27.71
C ASP A 566 36.64 -41.93 -28.92
N VAL A 567 36.63 -40.90 -29.73
CA VAL A 567 37.43 -40.79 -30.96
C VAL A 567 38.95 -40.86 -30.71
N ASP A 568 39.41 -40.47 -29.50
CA ASP A 568 40.80 -40.48 -29.08
C ASP A 568 41.19 -41.74 -28.29
N TYR A 569 40.36 -42.83 -28.39
CA TYR A 569 40.61 -44.08 -27.69
C TYR A 569 41.98 -44.66 -28.01
N TYR A 570 42.37 -44.73 -29.28
CA TYR A 570 43.64 -45.27 -29.69
C TYR A 570 44.84 -44.40 -29.27
N GLU A 571 44.71 -43.11 -29.39
CA GLU A 571 45.76 -42.16 -28.97
C GLU A 571 46.02 -42.19 -27.47
N LYS A 572 45.01 -42.51 -26.67
CA LYS A 572 45.15 -42.60 -25.19
C LYS A 572 45.67 -43.97 -24.71
N TRP A 573 45.21 -45.06 -25.32
CA TRP A 573 45.37 -46.38 -24.77
C TRP A 573 46.25 -47.32 -25.59
N ASP A 574 46.41 -47.07 -26.92
CA ASP A 574 47.25 -47.83 -27.83
C ASP A 574 48.32 -46.94 -28.48
N ARG A 575 49.49 -46.87 -27.87
CA ARG A 575 50.62 -45.97 -28.20
C ARG A 575 51.16 -46.10 -29.60
N GLY A 576 50.71 -47.06 -30.37
CA GLY A 576 51.16 -47.34 -31.75
C GLY A 576 50.13 -46.95 -32.80
N THR A 577 48.91 -46.57 -32.41
CA THR A 577 47.77 -46.34 -33.36
C THR A 577 47.29 -44.90 -33.24
N TRP A 578 47.20 -44.17 -34.35
CA TRP A 578 46.71 -42.77 -34.41
C TRP A 578 45.87 -42.52 -35.65
N ARG A 579 45.06 -41.46 -35.60
CA ARG A 579 44.22 -40.99 -36.71
C ARG A 579 45.09 -40.45 -37.86
N VAL A 580 44.75 -40.80 -39.10
CA VAL A 580 45.48 -40.36 -40.28
C VAL A 580 44.56 -39.67 -41.30
N ALA A 581 43.28 -39.97 -41.29
CA ALA A 581 42.33 -39.34 -42.16
C ALA A 581 40.91 -39.47 -41.62
N VAL A 582 40.04 -38.55 -41.98
CA VAL A 582 38.58 -38.68 -41.89
C VAL A 582 37.97 -38.53 -43.28
N LYS A 583 37.05 -39.39 -43.63
CA LYS A 583 36.48 -39.48 -44.97
C LYS A 583 34.95 -39.35 -44.89
N ARG A 584 34.42 -38.36 -45.59
CA ARG A 584 32.98 -38.15 -45.78
C ARG A 584 32.51 -38.71 -47.08
N TYR A 585 31.60 -39.60 -47.04
CA TYR A 585 30.95 -40.25 -48.19
C TYR A 585 29.49 -39.87 -48.34
N LEU A 586 28.88 -39.26 -47.31
CA LEU A 586 27.48 -38.83 -47.27
C LEU A 586 27.29 -37.42 -47.78
#